data_4128bd1cb96dc8a2c9e6bf1e7034bfbf
#
_entry.id   4128bd1cb96dc8a2c9e6bf1e7034bfbf
#
_cell.length_a   1.000
_cell.length_b   1.000
_cell.length_c   1.000
_cell.angle_alpha   90.00
_cell.angle_beta   90.00
_cell.angle_gamma   90.00
#
_symmetry.space_group_name_H-M   'P 1'
#
loop_
_entity.id
_entity.type
_entity.pdbx_description
1 polymer ?
#
loop_
_entity_poly.entity_id
_entity_poly.type
_entity_poly.pdbx_seq_one_letter_code
_entity_poly.pdbx_strand_id
1 'polypeptide(L)'
;MSVKLDSTNFIVWKHQLSSILKAYSMIDFVDGTVPPPPRFLLDTEGNCTTAVNPDFQLWNTRDQALLTLINFTLSPAVLSMVVGHNSAQAVWKTLEHRFTSTSRANVLNLKIELHNLKKGTESVSSYLQKVKNTRDKLVAVGILIDNEELLHIILKGLPREYGPFCSAIRTRNEPVNFEEIMVLLQTEEQSILEISDSGKDVNAAMAMFASAAQHNRNSSNS
;
A
#
# COMPACT_ATOMS: atom_id res chain seq x y z
N MET A 1 1.50 20.52 -8.10
CA MET A 1 1.15 19.11 -7.84
C MET A 1 1.96 18.26 -8.80
N SER A 2 2.86 17.41 -8.31
CA SER A 2 3.79 16.63 -9.15
C SER A 2 3.22 15.28 -9.59
N VAL A 3 2.22 14.77 -8.89
CA VAL A 3 1.64 13.44 -9.15
C VAL A 3 0.28 13.59 -9.81
N LYS A 4 0.14 13.02 -11.01
CA LYS A 4 -1.14 12.96 -11.72
C LYS A 4 -1.94 11.76 -11.24
N LEU A 5 -3.27 11.90 -11.20
CA LEU A 5 -4.16 10.79 -10.88
C LEU A 5 -4.04 9.68 -11.93
N ASP A 6 -3.79 8.47 -11.45
CA ASP A 6 -3.85 7.22 -12.21
C ASP A 6 -4.71 6.18 -11.49
N SER A 7 -4.67 4.92 -11.96
CA SER A 7 -5.48 3.83 -11.40
C SER A 7 -5.07 3.40 -9.98
N THR A 8 -3.92 3.83 -9.47
CA THR A 8 -3.32 3.30 -8.23
C THR A 8 -3.26 4.30 -7.08
N ASN A 9 -3.24 5.61 -7.38
CA ASN A 9 -2.90 6.65 -6.41
C ASN A 9 -4.08 7.55 -5.98
N PHE A 10 -5.32 7.14 -6.24
CA PHE A 10 -6.52 7.96 -5.98
C PHE A 10 -6.60 8.51 -4.55
N ILE A 11 -6.29 7.71 -3.53
CA ILE A 11 -6.39 8.13 -2.13
C ILE A 11 -5.43 9.28 -1.84
N VAL A 12 -4.18 9.16 -2.27
CA VAL A 12 -3.14 10.19 -2.09
C VAL A 12 -3.46 11.44 -2.91
N TRP A 13 -3.82 11.26 -4.19
CA TRP A 13 -4.24 12.35 -5.07
C TRP A 13 -5.43 13.12 -4.49
N LYS A 14 -6.48 12.41 -4.06
CA LYS A 14 -7.67 13.02 -3.46
C LYS A 14 -7.31 13.82 -2.21
N HIS A 15 -6.48 13.25 -1.32
CA HIS A 15 -6.03 13.95 -0.11
C HIS A 15 -5.28 15.25 -0.43
N GLN A 16 -4.31 15.19 -1.34
CA GLN A 16 -3.52 16.37 -1.74
C GLN A 16 -4.39 17.45 -2.38
N LEU A 17 -5.25 17.06 -3.34
CA LEU A 17 -6.11 18.03 -4.04
C LEU A 17 -7.15 18.62 -3.09
N SER A 18 -7.79 17.81 -2.23
CA SER A 18 -8.72 18.31 -1.21
C SER A 18 -8.08 19.30 -0.25
N SER A 19 -6.82 19.09 0.12
CA SER A 19 -6.06 20.03 0.97
C SER A 19 -5.84 21.38 0.26
N ILE A 20 -5.50 21.35 -1.03
CA ILE A 20 -5.37 22.55 -1.85
C ILE A 20 -6.72 23.26 -1.94
N LEU A 21 -7.80 22.53 -2.28
CA LEU A 21 -9.14 23.10 -2.43
C LEU A 21 -9.66 23.73 -1.13
N LYS A 22 -9.37 23.13 0.02
CA LYS A 22 -9.71 23.71 1.34
C LYS A 22 -8.94 24.98 1.59
N ALA A 23 -7.63 25.02 1.28
CA ALA A 23 -6.81 26.22 1.48
C ALA A 23 -7.30 27.44 0.66
N TYR A 24 -7.92 27.18 -0.50
CA TYR A 24 -8.49 28.22 -1.37
C TYR A 24 -10.01 28.40 -1.22
N SER A 25 -10.65 27.75 -0.23
CA SER A 25 -12.11 27.80 -0.02
C SER A 25 -12.91 27.37 -1.26
N MET A 26 -12.40 26.38 -1.98
CA MET A 26 -13.00 25.85 -3.23
C MET A 26 -13.57 24.43 -3.08
N ILE A 27 -13.43 23.81 -1.91
CA ILE A 27 -13.89 22.44 -1.68
C ILE A 27 -15.41 22.32 -1.87
N ASP A 28 -16.15 23.34 -1.46
CA ASP A 28 -17.62 23.39 -1.48
C ASP A 28 -18.21 23.37 -2.90
N PHE A 29 -17.40 23.68 -3.92
CA PHE A 29 -17.79 23.57 -5.33
C PHE A 29 -17.81 22.10 -5.80
N VAL A 30 -16.93 21.27 -5.27
CA VAL A 30 -16.83 19.85 -5.70
C VAL A 30 -17.71 18.93 -4.87
N ASP A 31 -17.97 19.24 -3.58
CA ASP A 31 -18.86 18.45 -2.75
C ASP A 31 -20.35 18.80 -2.98
N GLY A 32 -20.63 19.96 -3.57
CA GLY A 32 -21.96 20.44 -3.92
C GLY A 32 -22.65 21.25 -2.82
N THR A 33 -21.90 21.66 -1.81
CA THR A 33 -22.41 22.55 -0.74
C THR A 33 -22.77 23.93 -1.30
N VAL A 34 -22.06 24.40 -2.33
CA VAL A 34 -22.36 25.64 -3.05
C VAL A 34 -22.99 25.34 -4.41
N PRO A 35 -24.33 25.26 -4.49
CA PRO A 35 -25.01 25.04 -5.76
C PRO A 35 -24.89 26.28 -6.67
N PRO A 36 -25.05 26.09 -8.02
CA PRO A 36 -25.08 27.20 -8.93
C PRO A 36 -26.25 28.14 -8.63
N PRO A 37 -26.03 29.46 -8.54
CA PRO A 37 -27.12 30.43 -8.50
C PRO A 37 -28.00 30.37 -9.76
N PRO A 38 -29.23 30.91 -9.73
CA PRO A 38 -30.06 31.01 -10.92
C PRO A 38 -29.31 31.77 -12.04
N ARG A 39 -29.36 31.25 -13.26
CA ARG A 39 -28.65 31.81 -14.41
C ARG A 39 -29.11 33.20 -14.80
N PHE A 40 -30.43 33.44 -14.64
CA PHE A 40 -31.06 34.71 -15.00
C PHE A 40 -31.64 35.36 -13.75
N LEU A 41 -31.66 36.69 -13.73
CA LEU A 41 -32.32 37.44 -12.69
C LEU A 41 -33.85 37.24 -12.77
N LEU A 42 -34.50 37.30 -11.62
CA LEU A 42 -35.98 37.34 -11.53
C LEU A 42 -36.45 38.81 -11.52
N ASP A 43 -37.59 39.09 -12.13
CA ASP A 43 -38.28 40.36 -11.99
C ASP A 43 -39.03 40.46 -10.66
N THR A 44 -39.70 41.56 -10.43
CA THR A 44 -40.49 41.83 -9.21
C THR A 44 -41.68 40.87 -9.02
N GLU A 45 -42.09 40.18 -10.10
CA GLU A 45 -43.20 39.24 -10.10
C GLU A 45 -42.67 37.77 -9.98
N GLY A 46 -41.34 37.58 -9.94
CA GLY A 46 -40.72 36.24 -9.82
C GLY A 46 -40.52 35.52 -11.16
N ASN A 47 -40.69 36.21 -12.30
CA ASN A 47 -40.44 35.63 -13.63
C ASN A 47 -38.98 35.75 -14.03
N CYS A 48 -38.48 34.77 -14.80
CA CYS A 48 -37.09 34.83 -15.33
C CYS A 48 -36.99 35.95 -16.36
N THR A 49 -36.00 36.83 -16.15
CA THR A 49 -35.63 37.86 -17.14
C THR A 49 -34.60 37.32 -18.14
N THR A 50 -34.27 38.14 -19.16
CA THR A 50 -33.16 37.85 -20.07
C THR A 50 -31.81 38.31 -19.53
N ALA A 51 -31.78 39.05 -18.40
CA ALA A 51 -30.58 39.55 -17.76
C ALA A 51 -29.84 38.43 -17.02
N VAL A 52 -28.57 38.21 -17.37
CA VAL A 52 -27.72 37.22 -16.72
C VAL A 52 -27.39 37.63 -15.30
N ASN A 53 -27.56 36.73 -14.36
CA ASN A 53 -27.23 36.96 -12.95
C ASN A 53 -25.70 37.08 -12.76
N PRO A 54 -25.18 38.21 -12.25
CA PRO A 54 -23.74 38.37 -11.98
C PRO A 54 -23.17 37.32 -11.03
N ASP A 55 -23.94 36.86 -10.05
CA ASP A 55 -23.52 35.81 -9.12
C ASP A 55 -23.32 34.46 -9.82
N PHE A 56 -24.20 34.16 -10.80
CA PHE A 56 -24.03 33.00 -11.66
C PHE A 56 -22.74 33.11 -12.50
N GLN A 57 -22.46 34.27 -13.05
CA GLN A 57 -21.24 34.47 -13.85
C GLN A 57 -19.98 34.26 -13.01
N LEU A 58 -19.95 34.81 -11.80
CA LEU A 58 -18.85 34.64 -10.86
C LEU A 58 -18.70 33.18 -10.41
N TRP A 59 -19.81 32.53 -10.06
CA TRP A 59 -19.82 31.11 -9.70
C TRP A 59 -19.31 30.26 -10.85
N ASN A 60 -19.81 30.47 -12.08
CA ASN A 60 -19.41 29.72 -13.27
C ASN A 60 -17.91 29.91 -13.58
N THR A 61 -17.38 31.11 -13.44
CA THR A 61 -15.95 31.39 -13.65
C THR A 61 -15.08 30.58 -12.67
N ARG A 62 -15.47 30.50 -11.39
CA ARG A 62 -14.78 29.71 -10.39
C ARG A 62 -14.88 28.21 -10.64
N ASP A 63 -16.06 27.71 -11.01
CA ASP A 63 -16.29 26.30 -11.35
C ASP A 63 -15.42 25.88 -12.57
N GLN A 64 -15.37 26.71 -13.62
CA GLN A 64 -14.55 26.44 -14.81
C GLN A 64 -13.05 26.48 -14.53
N ALA A 65 -12.59 27.40 -13.67
CA ALA A 65 -11.20 27.44 -13.21
C ALA A 65 -10.86 26.17 -12.42
N LEU A 66 -11.76 25.73 -11.56
CA LEU A 66 -11.59 24.52 -10.76
C LEU A 66 -11.65 23.25 -11.63
N LEU A 67 -12.57 23.18 -12.59
CA LEU A 67 -12.64 22.12 -13.59
C LEU A 67 -11.30 21.99 -14.34
N THR A 68 -10.75 23.11 -14.76
CA THR A 68 -9.45 23.17 -15.45
C THR A 68 -8.33 22.66 -14.52
N LEU A 69 -8.29 23.13 -13.28
CA LEU A 69 -7.31 22.68 -12.28
C LEU A 69 -7.38 21.18 -12.07
N ILE A 70 -8.57 20.61 -11.87
CA ILE A 70 -8.74 19.16 -11.70
C ILE A 70 -8.21 18.43 -12.93
N ASN A 71 -8.62 18.82 -14.15
CA ASN A 71 -8.20 18.18 -15.39
C ASN A 71 -6.68 18.17 -15.58
N PHE A 72 -5.97 19.24 -15.18
CA PHE A 72 -4.50 19.27 -15.21
C PHE A 72 -3.83 18.27 -14.28
N THR A 73 -4.53 17.83 -13.24
CA THR A 73 -4.03 16.83 -12.29
C THR A 73 -4.31 15.39 -12.71
N LEU A 74 -4.96 15.16 -13.85
CA LEU A 74 -5.30 13.82 -14.33
C LEU A 74 -4.25 13.30 -15.32
N SER A 75 -4.02 11.99 -15.32
CA SER A 75 -3.31 11.32 -16.41
C SER A 75 -4.17 11.28 -17.68
N PRO A 76 -3.60 11.10 -18.87
CA PRO A 76 -4.37 11.03 -20.12
C PRO A 76 -5.47 9.97 -20.10
N ALA A 77 -5.19 8.81 -19.50
CA ALA A 77 -6.15 7.72 -19.38
C ALA A 77 -7.34 8.08 -18.47
N VAL A 78 -7.09 8.79 -17.37
CA VAL A 78 -8.15 9.24 -16.47
C VAL A 78 -8.91 10.44 -17.05
N LEU A 79 -8.20 11.36 -17.71
CA LEU A 79 -8.81 12.51 -18.36
C LEU A 79 -9.85 12.08 -19.40
N SER A 80 -9.57 11.03 -20.19
CA SER A 80 -10.52 10.50 -21.17
C SER A 80 -11.85 10.02 -20.57
N MET A 81 -11.86 9.64 -19.28
CA MET A 81 -13.07 9.17 -18.58
C MET A 81 -14.02 10.31 -18.19
N VAL A 82 -13.52 11.53 -18.13
CA VAL A 82 -14.26 12.72 -17.67
C VAL A 82 -14.48 13.74 -18.78
N VAL A 83 -14.01 13.45 -19.98
CA VAL A 83 -14.28 14.28 -21.16
C VAL A 83 -15.79 14.40 -21.36
N GLY A 84 -16.28 15.65 -21.52
CA GLY A 84 -17.70 15.95 -21.69
C GLY A 84 -18.41 16.39 -20.41
N HIS A 85 -17.80 16.30 -19.25
CA HIS A 85 -18.34 16.94 -18.04
C HIS A 85 -18.09 18.45 -18.06
N ASN A 86 -19.12 19.23 -17.72
CA ASN A 86 -19.11 20.69 -17.82
C ASN A 86 -18.97 21.40 -16.45
N SER A 87 -18.83 20.67 -15.35
CA SER A 87 -18.64 21.22 -14.02
C SER A 87 -17.61 20.46 -13.22
N ALA A 88 -16.92 21.15 -12.33
CA ALA A 88 -15.96 20.57 -11.42
C ALA A 88 -16.57 19.47 -10.52
N GLN A 89 -17.79 19.69 -10.05
CA GLN A 89 -18.55 18.71 -9.26
C GLN A 89 -18.82 17.40 -10.02
N ALA A 90 -19.23 17.50 -11.29
CA ALA A 90 -19.51 16.30 -12.10
C ALA A 90 -18.26 15.47 -12.31
N VAL A 91 -17.12 16.11 -12.63
CA VAL A 91 -15.82 15.44 -12.74
C VAL A 91 -15.43 14.79 -11.41
N TRP A 92 -15.50 15.53 -10.30
CA TRP A 92 -15.15 15.03 -8.97
C TRP A 92 -15.96 13.80 -8.60
N LYS A 93 -17.29 13.85 -8.70
CA LYS A 93 -18.18 12.72 -8.40
C LYS A 93 -17.91 11.50 -9.29
N THR A 94 -17.62 11.71 -10.57
CA THR A 94 -17.26 10.62 -11.49
C THR A 94 -15.97 9.94 -11.07
N LEU A 95 -14.93 10.71 -10.71
CA LEU A 95 -13.67 10.17 -10.21
C LEU A 95 -13.85 9.45 -8.87
N GLU A 96 -14.59 10.02 -7.93
CA GLU A 96 -14.89 9.37 -6.66
C GLU A 96 -15.59 8.04 -6.87
N HIS A 97 -16.67 8.02 -7.63
CA HIS A 97 -17.42 6.80 -7.89
C HIS A 97 -16.54 5.73 -8.56
N ARG A 98 -15.73 6.13 -9.54
CA ARG A 98 -14.87 5.21 -10.29
C ARG A 98 -13.74 4.62 -9.47
N PHE A 99 -13.07 5.44 -8.66
CA PHE A 99 -11.81 5.04 -8.02
C PHE A 99 -11.98 4.59 -6.57
N THR A 100 -13.05 4.94 -5.86
CA THR A 100 -13.23 4.54 -4.46
C THR A 100 -13.29 3.03 -4.29
N SER A 101 -14.12 2.33 -5.07
CA SER A 101 -14.23 0.87 -4.98
C SER A 101 -12.96 0.15 -5.43
N THR A 102 -12.35 0.63 -6.52
CA THR A 102 -11.08 0.07 -7.06
C THR A 102 -9.94 0.25 -6.06
N SER A 103 -9.82 1.43 -5.45
CA SER A 103 -8.78 1.70 -4.46
C SER A 103 -8.96 0.86 -3.20
N ARG A 104 -10.19 0.67 -2.73
CA ARG A 104 -10.46 -0.21 -1.58
C ARG A 104 -10.10 -1.67 -1.87
N ALA A 105 -10.46 -2.17 -3.07
CA ALA A 105 -10.11 -3.52 -3.48
C ALA A 105 -8.59 -3.68 -3.59
N ASN A 106 -7.88 -2.70 -4.16
CA ASN A 106 -6.43 -2.70 -4.26
C ASN A 106 -5.76 -2.71 -2.87
N VAL A 107 -6.20 -1.86 -1.95
CA VAL A 107 -5.71 -1.85 -0.55
C VAL A 107 -5.94 -3.20 0.12
N LEU A 108 -7.14 -3.78 -0.04
CA LEU A 108 -7.44 -5.09 0.54
C LEU A 108 -6.52 -6.19 -0.03
N ASN A 109 -6.32 -6.20 -1.34
CA ASN A 109 -5.42 -7.16 -1.99
C ASN A 109 -3.98 -7.02 -1.51
N LEU A 110 -3.46 -5.79 -1.39
CA LEU A 110 -2.12 -5.54 -0.86
C LEU A 110 -1.97 -5.97 0.61
N LYS A 111 -3.01 -5.76 1.43
CA LYS A 111 -3.02 -6.26 2.81
C LYS A 111 -3.02 -7.79 2.85
N ILE A 112 -3.84 -8.44 2.03
CA ILE A 112 -3.87 -9.91 1.92
C ILE A 112 -2.51 -10.42 1.43
N GLU A 113 -1.91 -9.79 0.42
CA GLU A 113 -0.56 -10.11 -0.06
C GLU A 113 0.44 -10.05 1.09
N LEU A 114 0.48 -8.95 1.84
CA LEU A 114 1.40 -8.74 2.96
C LEU A 114 1.22 -9.81 4.05
N HIS A 115 -0.03 -10.09 4.47
CA HIS A 115 -0.33 -11.07 5.51
C HIS A 115 -0.06 -12.54 5.11
N ASN A 116 0.01 -12.82 3.81
CA ASN A 116 0.25 -14.17 3.27
C ASN A 116 1.71 -14.41 2.88
N LEU A 117 2.58 -13.39 2.99
CA LEU A 117 4.00 -13.58 2.73
C LEU A 117 4.60 -14.63 3.66
N LYS A 118 5.39 -15.54 3.09
CA LYS A 118 6.10 -16.60 3.81
C LYS A 118 7.55 -16.61 3.35
N LYS A 119 8.47 -16.83 4.30
CA LYS A 119 9.89 -17.04 3.98
C LYS A 119 10.09 -18.31 3.14
N GLY A 120 9.39 -19.38 3.49
CA GLY A 120 9.58 -20.67 2.81
C GLY A 120 11.04 -21.09 2.82
N THR A 121 11.55 -21.46 1.65
CA THR A 121 12.94 -21.89 1.44
C THR A 121 13.88 -20.78 1.00
N GLU A 122 13.38 -19.56 0.79
CA GLU A 122 14.20 -18.41 0.39
C GLU A 122 15.02 -17.85 1.55
N SER A 123 16.02 -17.01 1.24
CA SER A 123 16.80 -16.32 2.28
C SER A 123 15.96 -15.30 3.04
N VAL A 124 16.35 -15.02 4.29
CA VAL A 124 15.76 -13.95 5.12
C VAL A 124 15.78 -12.61 4.37
N SER A 125 16.87 -12.29 3.70
CA SER A 125 17.00 -11.04 2.95
C SER A 125 15.98 -10.94 1.82
N SER A 126 15.75 -12.00 1.05
CA SER A 126 14.74 -12.04 -0.02
C SER A 126 13.33 -11.88 0.55
N TYR A 127 13.02 -12.60 1.63
CA TYR A 127 11.73 -12.52 2.31
C TYR A 127 11.44 -11.11 2.82
N LEU A 128 12.39 -10.50 3.55
CA LEU A 128 12.22 -9.15 4.10
C LEU A 128 12.13 -8.08 3.00
N GLN A 129 12.82 -8.28 1.86
CA GLN A 129 12.66 -7.38 0.72
C GLN A 129 11.24 -7.44 0.14
N LYS A 130 10.61 -8.61 0.08
CA LYS A 130 9.19 -8.73 -0.34
C LYS A 130 8.26 -8.03 0.63
N VAL A 131 8.48 -8.21 1.95
CA VAL A 131 7.70 -7.52 3.00
C VAL A 131 7.82 -6.01 2.83
N LYS A 132 9.04 -5.49 2.68
CA LYS A 132 9.30 -4.07 2.46
C LYS A 132 8.61 -3.54 1.21
N ASN A 133 8.76 -4.23 0.07
CA ASN A 133 8.14 -3.83 -1.18
C ASN A 133 6.61 -3.75 -1.09
N THR A 134 5.97 -4.73 -0.43
CA THR A 134 4.51 -4.74 -0.27
C THR A 134 4.05 -3.66 0.71
N ARG A 135 4.79 -3.42 1.80
CA ARG A 135 4.56 -2.27 2.70
C ARG A 135 4.66 -0.95 1.94
N ASP A 136 5.69 -0.76 1.12
CA ASP A 136 5.92 0.48 0.37
C ASP A 136 4.80 0.73 -0.66
N LYS A 137 4.25 -0.34 -1.28
CA LYS A 137 3.03 -0.24 -2.11
C LYS A 137 1.81 0.25 -1.30
N LEU A 138 1.64 -0.22 -0.05
CA LEU A 138 0.58 0.24 0.85
C LEU A 138 0.76 1.71 1.23
N VAL A 139 1.98 2.12 1.55
CA VAL A 139 2.32 3.52 1.82
C VAL A 139 2.03 4.41 0.60
N ALA A 140 2.35 3.96 -0.60
CA ALA A 140 2.06 4.69 -1.84
C ALA A 140 0.57 4.94 -2.09
N VAL A 141 -0.31 4.09 -1.54
CA VAL A 141 -1.77 4.29 -1.57
C VAL A 141 -2.32 4.92 -0.28
N GLY A 142 -1.45 5.47 0.58
CA GLY A 142 -1.83 6.21 1.78
C GLY A 142 -2.15 5.35 3.00
N ILE A 143 -1.77 4.07 3.00
CA ILE A 143 -1.97 3.16 4.13
C ILE A 143 -0.65 2.95 4.85
N LEU A 144 -0.60 3.36 6.10
CA LEU A 144 0.53 3.11 6.99
C LEU A 144 0.29 1.80 7.76
N ILE A 145 1.32 1.00 7.84
CA ILE A 145 1.39 -0.20 8.70
C ILE A 145 2.35 0.14 9.84
N ASP A 146 1.91 -0.02 11.07
CA ASP A 146 2.76 0.23 12.22
C ASP A 146 3.82 -0.88 12.40
N ASN A 147 4.82 -0.58 13.21
CA ASN A 147 5.94 -1.49 13.40
C ASN A 147 5.53 -2.79 14.11
N GLU A 148 4.55 -2.77 14.99
CA GLU A 148 4.09 -3.96 15.72
C GLU A 148 3.31 -4.89 14.80
N GLU A 149 2.40 -4.34 13.97
CA GLU A 149 1.68 -5.09 12.94
C GLU A 149 2.67 -5.71 11.95
N LEU A 150 3.65 -4.93 11.50
CA LEU A 150 4.67 -5.40 10.57
C LEU A 150 5.53 -6.52 11.17
N LEU A 151 5.96 -6.36 12.43
CA LEU A 151 6.69 -7.37 13.18
C LEU A 151 5.88 -8.67 13.30
N HIS A 152 4.59 -8.56 13.66
CA HIS A 152 3.71 -9.71 13.75
C HIS A 152 3.62 -10.48 12.40
N ILE A 153 3.48 -9.75 11.29
CA ILE A 153 3.44 -10.34 9.94
C ILE A 153 4.75 -11.06 9.63
N ILE A 154 5.90 -10.43 9.90
CA ILE A 154 7.22 -11.02 9.68
C ILE A 154 7.35 -12.33 10.46
N LEU A 155 7.11 -12.30 11.77
CA LEU A 155 7.25 -13.49 12.61
C LEU A 155 6.30 -14.62 12.23
N LYS A 156 5.08 -14.31 11.79
CA LYS A 156 4.09 -15.27 11.30
C LYS A 156 4.52 -15.93 9.98
N GLY A 157 5.31 -15.24 9.18
CA GLY A 157 5.80 -15.72 7.88
C GLY A 157 7.01 -16.65 7.96
N LEU A 158 7.66 -16.74 9.12
CA LEU A 158 8.85 -17.59 9.33
C LEU A 158 8.49 -19.07 9.47
N PRO A 159 9.34 -19.99 9.00
CA PRO A 159 9.18 -21.42 9.18
C PRO A 159 9.49 -21.84 10.63
N ARG A 160 9.17 -23.10 10.97
CA ARG A 160 9.23 -23.63 12.35
C ARG A 160 10.61 -23.57 13.00
N GLU A 161 11.66 -23.63 12.22
CA GLU A 161 13.05 -23.55 12.69
C GLU A 161 13.37 -22.24 13.41
N TYR A 162 12.64 -21.15 13.09
CA TYR A 162 12.72 -19.85 13.77
C TYR A 162 11.84 -19.77 15.03
N GLY A 163 11.24 -20.86 15.49
CA GLY A 163 10.35 -20.90 16.66
C GLY A 163 10.95 -20.29 17.93
N PRO A 164 12.16 -20.71 18.36
CA PRO A 164 12.85 -20.12 19.52
C PRO A 164 13.07 -18.62 19.36
N PHE A 165 13.54 -18.17 18.21
CA PHE A 165 13.73 -16.77 17.88
C PHE A 165 12.41 -15.99 17.98
N CYS A 166 11.34 -16.48 17.37
CA CYS A 166 10.01 -15.84 17.46
C CYS A 166 9.51 -15.70 18.89
N SER A 167 9.77 -16.69 19.75
CA SER A 167 9.40 -16.65 21.16
C SER A 167 10.21 -15.59 21.90
N ALA A 168 11.52 -15.51 21.68
CA ALA A 168 12.39 -14.50 22.27
C ALA A 168 11.97 -13.07 21.88
N ILE A 169 11.67 -12.84 20.60
CA ILE A 169 11.23 -11.51 20.12
C ILE A 169 9.88 -11.11 20.75
N ARG A 170 8.92 -12.03 20.88
CA ARG A 170 7.59 -11.75 21.46
C ARG A 170 7.64 -11.43 22.96
N THR A 171 8.67 -11.86 23.67
CA THR A 171 8.84 -11.62 25.10
C THR A 171 9.69 -10.38 25.41
N ARG A 172 10.19 -9.68 24.38
CA ARG A 172 10.91 -8.41 24.58
C ARG A 172 9.95 -7.31 25.03
N ASN A 173 10.41 -6.52 25.99
CA ASN A 173 9.66 -5.36 26.49
C ASN A 173 9.82 -4.12 25.60
N GLU A 174 10.87 -4.08 24.77
CA GLU A 174 11.16 -2.95 23.90
C GLU A 174 10.62 -3.20 22.51
N PRO A 175 10.00 -2.18 21.86
CA PRO A 175 9.53 -2.27 20.50
C PRO A 175 10.72 -2.46 19.54
N VAL A 176 10.58 -3.42 18.63
CA VAL A 176 11.60 -3.72 17.61
C VAL A 176 11.20 -3.06 16.29
N ASN A 177 12.10 -2.25 15.72
CA ASN A 177 11.86 -1.65 14.41
C ASN A 177 12.26 -2.60 13.26
N PHE A 178 11.91 -2.19 12.02
CA PHE A 178 12.15 -3.03 10.84
C PHE A 178 13.64 -3.29 10.59
N GLU A 179 14.49 -2.30 10.80
CA GLU A 179 15.93 -2.41 10.59
C GLU A 179 16.56 -3.35 11.62
N GLU A 180 16.12 -3.27 12.86
CA GLU A 180 16.60 -4.13 13.94
C GLU A 180 16.19 -5.59 13.71
N ILE A 181 14.91 -5.85 13.39
CA ILE A 181 14.46 -7.22 13.10
C ILE A 181 15.17 -7.84 11.90
N MET A 182 15.53 -7.02 10.90
CA MET A 182 16.29 -7.48 9.75
C MET A 182 17.67 -8.01 10.16
N VAL A 183 18.41 -7.27 10.99
CA VAL A 183 19.74 -7.68 11.48
C VAL A 183 19.64 -8.94 12.33
N LEU A 184 18.70 -8.97 13.28
CA LEU A 184 18.49 -10.12 14.17
C LEU A 184 18.13 -11.39 13.40
N LEU A 185 17.25 -11.29 12.39
CA LEU A 185 16.86 -12.44 11.56
C LEU A 185 17.99 -12.94 10.67
N GLN A 186 18.82 -12.05 10.15
CA GLN A 186 19.99 -12.46 9.37
C GLN A 186 21.01 -13.20 10.22
N THR A 187 21.23 -12.76 11.46
CA THR A 187 22.09 -13.43 12.42
C THR A 187 21.54 -14.83 12.77
N GLU A 188 20.24 -14.92 13.04
CA GLU A 188 19.59 -16.20 13.33
C GLU A 188 19.67 -17.18 12.13
N GLU A 189 19.50 -16.69 10.90
CA GLU A 189 19.65 -17.51 9.69
C GLU A 189 21.05 -18.14 9.60
N GLN A 190 22.11 -17.37 9.89
CA GLN A 190 23.47 -17.90 9.92
C GLN A 190 23.64 -18.99 10.99
N SER A 191 23.14 -18.77 12.21
CA SER A 191 23.20 -19.75 13.30
C SER A 191 22.47 -21.05 12.93
N ILE A 192 21.30 -20.98 12.28
CA ILE A 192 20.54 -22.16 11.83
C ILE A 192 21.32 -22.91 10.76
N LEU A 193 21.98 -22.23 9.81
CA LEU A 193 22.80 -22.84 8.78
C LEU A 193 24.01 -23.58 9.35
N GLU A 194 24.72 -22.98 10.31
CA GLU A 194 25.87 -23.57 10.98
C GLU A 194 25.50 -24.85 11.75
N ILE A 195 24.36 -24.83 12.45
CA ILE A 195 23.86 -26.02 13.18
C ILE A 195 23.51 -27.13 12.17
N SER A 196 22.89 -26.79 11.02
CA SER A 196 22.50 -27.79 10.03
C SER A 196 23.70 -28.43 9.33
N ASP A 197 24.77 -27.69 9.09
CA ASP A 197 26.02 -28.21 8.50
C ASP A 197 26.80 -29.07 9.50
N SER A 198 26.91 -28.66 10.75
CA SER A 198 27.51 -29.48 11.81
C SER A 198 26.80 -30.81 12.00
N GLY A 199 25.48 -30.85 11.88
CA GLY A 199 24.68 -32.08 11.91
C GLY A 199 24.94 -33.03 10.74
N LYS A 200 25.23 -32.49 9.56
CA LYS A 200 25.58 -33.29 8.37
C LYS A 200 26.95 -33.96 8.51
N ASP A 201 27.93 -33.21 9.07
CA ASP A 201 29.28 -33.74 9.28
C ASP A 201 29.29 -34.87 10.31
N VAL A 202 28.52 -34.77 11.40
CA VAL A 202 28.34 -35.83 12.41
C VAL A 202 27.67 -37.05 11.79
N ASN A 203 26.63 -36.90 10.97
CA ASN A 203 25.98 -38.00 10.31
C ASN A 203 26.88 -38.65 9.24
N ALA A 204 27.67 -37.90 8.51
CA ALA A 204 28.65 -38.41 7.57
C ALA A 204 29.75 -39.20 8.28
N ALA A 205 30.26 -38.71 9.41
CA ALA A 205 31.22 -39.40 10.25
C ALA A 205 30.63 -40.72 10.80
N MET A 206 29.40 -40.72 11.32
CA MET A 206 28.72 -41.94 11.81
C MET A 206 28.52 -42.93 10.68
N ALA A 207 28.15 -42.51 9.47
CA ALA A 207 27.99 -43.38 8.31
C ALA A 207 29.33 -44.04 7.91
N MET A 208 30.43 -43.30 7.96
CA MET A 208 31.80 -43.84 7.73
C MET A 208 32.21 -44.86 8.79
N PHE A 209 31.91 -44.61 10.06
CA PHE A 209 32.18 -45.54 11.14
C PHE A 209 31.33 -46.85 11.00
N ALA A 210 30.05 -46.70 10.63
CA ALA A 210 29.17 -47.85 10.40
C ALA A 210 29.65 -48.72 9.22
N SER A 211 30.11 -48.10 8.11
CA SER A 211 30.61 -48.82 6.95
C SER A 211 31.97 -49.51 7.25
N ALA A 212 32.85 -48.89 8.03
CA ALA A 212 34.12 -49.50 8.45
C ALA A 212 33.89 -50.72 9.39
N ALA A 213 32.88 -50.64 10.27
CA ALA A 213 32.51 -51.73 11.17
C ALA A 213 31.92 -52.93 10.42
N GLN A 214 31.22 -52.73 9.31
CA GLN A 214 30.74 -53.81 8.44
C GLN A 214 31.84 -54.51 7.64
N HIS A 215 32.87 -53.74 7.20
CA HIS A 215 33.97 -54.29 6.45
C HIS A 215 34.86 -55.22 7.32
N ASN A 216 35.03 -54.86 8.59
CA ASN A 216 35.82 -55.66 9.55
C ASN A 216 35.12 -56.94 10.02
N ARG A 217 33.79 -57.06 9.89
CA ARG A 217 33.04 -58.28 10.17
C ARG A 217 33.13 -59.35 9.05
N ASN A 218 33.31 -58.89 7.81
CA ASN A 218 33.41 -59.79 6.65
C ASN A 218 34.83 -60.39 6.45
N SER A 219 35.88 -59.77 7.06
CA SER A 219 37.25 -60.29 6.96
C SER A 219 37.64 -61.28 8.06
N SER A 220 36.79 -61.50 9.06
CA SER A 220 37.05 -62.47 10.14
C SER A 220 36.31 -63.83 9.95
N ASN A 221 35.68 -64.07 8.78
CA ASN A 221 34.95 -65.28 8.46
C ASN A 221 35.47 -65.97 7.19
N SER A 222 36.80 -65.82 6.89
CA SER A 222 37.49 -66.57 5.81
C SER A 222 38.63 -67.39 6.39
#